data_b401e4131c2c53fb74e4516e6bc9a563
#
_entry.id   b401e4131c2c53fb74e4516e6bc9a563
#
_cell.length_a   1.000
_cell.length_b   1.000
_cell.length_c   1.000
_cell.angle_alpha   90.00
_cell.angle_beta   90.00
_cell.angle_gamma   90.00
#
_symmetry.space_group_name_H-M   'P 1'
#
loop_
_entity.id
_entity.type
_entity.pdbx_description
1 polymer ?
#
loop_
_entity_poly.entity_id
_entity_poly.type
_entity_poly.pdbx_seq_one_letter_code
_entity_poly.pdbx_strand_id
1 'polypeptide(L)'
;MNAIGAVLFIWLALAGPNRLAIARPADELTDKVPVGVLTVYTGTKSYNSGNILYFPHTTYAIYHENGNFYRYVKNRTTPTDETPYTILIPAGRYFILAQSEKQGRVKFPIAIDPGRIATIRLDDPNRKRIPRDSQEIRIKNGSVAGWHWSRRAPQKYFERGVLIDLFGWKIQ
;
A
#
# COMPACT_ATOMS: atom_id res chain seq x y z
N MET A 1 -79.77 14.63 47.66
CA MET A 1 -79.81 14.93 46.22
C MET A 1 -78.44 15.54 45.86
N ASN A 2 -77.74 14.87 45.06
CA ASN A 2 -76.23 14.92 44.91
C ASN A 2 -75.80 16.04 43.98
N ALA A 3 -74.89 16.90 44.41
CA ALA A 3 -74.14 17.84 43.55
C ALA A 3 -72.75 17.30 43.34
N ILE A 4 -72.41 16.99 42.08
CA ILE A 4 -71.16 16.52 41.63
C ILE A 4 -70.29 17.72 41.24
N GLY A 5 -69.26 17.97 42.04
CA GLY A 5 -68.26 18.99 41.71
C GLY A 5 -67.28 18.49 40.69
N ALA A 6 -67.15 19.16 39.55
CA ALA A 6 -66.17 18.94 38.51
C ALA A 6 -64.85 19.65 38.91
N VAL A 7 -63.81 18.86 39.13
CA VAL A 7 -62.41 19.37 39.33
C VAL A 7 -61.75 19.52 38.00
N LEU A 8 -61.47 20.76 37.60
CA LEU A 8 -60.75 21.10 36.37
C LEU A 8 -59.24 21.00 36.64
N PHE A 9 -58.58 20.00 36.09
CA PHE A 9 -57.12 19.92 36.08
C PHE A 9 -56.54 20.74 34.92
N ILE A 10 -55.91 21.85 35.27
CA ILE A 10 -55.13 22.65 34.32
C ILE A 10 -53.74 22.03 34.22
N TRP A 11 -53.43 21.40 33.05
CA TRP A 11 -52.10 20.98 32.74
C TRP A 11 -51.28 22.19 32.26
N LEU A 12 -50.33 22.64 33.08
CA LEU A 12 -49.35 23.63 32.69
C LEU A 12 -48.24 22.94 31.92
N ALA A 13 -48.24 23.07 30.57
CA ALA A 13 -47.20 22.57 29.74
C ALA A 13 -45.96 23.46 29.92
N LEU A 14 -44.95 22.98 30.64
CA LEU A 14 -43.59 23.57 30.65
C LEU A 14 -42.94 23.27 29.29
N ALA A 15 -42.94 24.26 28.40
CA ALA A 15 -42.11 24.27 27.23
C ALA A 15 -40.63 24.40 27.66
N GLY A 16 -39.91 23.27 27.71
CA GLY A 16 -38.48 23.26 27.87
C GLY A 16 -37.78 23.87 26.63
N PRO A 17 -36.63 24.54 26.82
CA PRO A 17 -35.91 25.12 25.70
C PRO A 17 -35.47 24.00 24.72
N ASN A 18 -36.02 24.05 23.51
CA ASN A 18 -35.55 23.26 22.38
C ASN A 18 -34.05 23.53 22.18
N ARG A 19 -33.20 22.67 22.74
CA ARG A 19 -31.81 22.60 22.29
C ARG A 19 -31.84 22.10 20.87
N LEU A 20 -31.73 23.02 19.92
CA LEU A 20 -31.32 22.69 18.55
C LEU A 20 -30.01 21.93 18.69
N ALA A 21 -30.10 20.62 18.58
CA ALA A 21 -28.92 19.79 18.33
C ALA A 21 -28.40 20.25 16.99
N ILE A 22 -27.37 21.11 16.99
CA ILE A 22 -26.56 21.39 15.82
C ILE A 22 -25.97 20.02 15.48
N ALA A 23 -26.58 19.36 14.50
CA ALA A 23 -25.98 18.19 13.86
C ALA A 23 -24.60 18.68 13.38
N ARG A 24 -23.54 18.24 14.05
CA ARG A 24 -22.21 18.36 13.48
C ARG A 24 -22.32 17.78 12.07
N PRO A 25 -21.83 18.52 11.03
CA PRO A 25 -21.67 17.90 9.74
C PRO A 25 -20.90 16.63 10.03
N ALA A 26 -21.45 15.50 9.62
CA ALA A 26 -20.71 14.23 9.62
C ALA A 26 -19.42 14.57 8.89
N ASP A 27 -18.30 14.66 9.64
CA ASP A 27 -16.98 14.72 9.03
C ASP A 27 -17.04 13.61 7.99
N GLU A 28 -16.95 14.03 6.76
CA GLU A 28 -16.88 13.16 5.61
C GLU A 28 -15.65 12.30 5.88
N LEU A 29 -15.89 11.15 6.52
CA LEU A 29 -14.95 10.06 6.65
C LEU A 29 -14.65 9.65 5.22
N THR A 30 -13.80 10.45 4.57
CA THR A 30 -13.13 10.02 3.36
C THR A 30 -12.37 8.79 3.82
N ASP A 31 -12.92 7.63 3.53
CA ASP A 31 -12.33 6.32 3.81
C ASP A 31 -11.04 6.26 2.99
N LYS A 32 -9.99 6.95 3.49
CA LYS A 32 -8.67 6.92 2.87
C LYS A 32 -8.18 5.49 3.00
N VAL A 33 -8.25 4.76 1.90
CA VAL A 33 -7.70 3.40 1.84
C VAL A 33 -6.28 3.46 2.40
N PRO A 34 -5.98 2.74 3.49
CA PRO A 34 -4.66 2.75 4.07
C PRO A 34 -3.65 2.24 3.05
N VAL A 35 -2.57 2.99 2.85
CA VAL A 35 -1.53 2.66 1.85
C VAL A 35 -0.18 2.44 2.49
N GLY A 36 0.61 1.59 1.87
CA GLY A 36 2.03 1.44 2.13
C GLY A 36 2.85 1.74 0.89
N VAL A 37 4.14 1.61 0.99
CA VAL A 37 5.12 1.84 -0.07
C VAL A 37 5.82 0.52 -0.40
N LEU A 38 6.01 0.23 -1.67
CA LEU A 38 6.69 -0.98 -2.14
C LEU A 38 7.86 -0.63 -3.06
N THR A 39 9.03 -1.19 -2.77
CA THR A 39 10.23 -1.15 -3.61
C THR A 39 10.75 -2.55 -3.82
N VAL A 40 10.94 -2.96 -5.09
CA VAL A 40 11.39 -4.33 -5.43
C VAL A 40 12.65 -4.27 -6.26
N TYR A 41 13.77 -4.75 -5.73
CA TYR A 41 15.01 -4.99 -6.45
C TYR A 41 14.91 -6.37 -7.11
N THR A 42 14.53 -6.40 -8.37
CA THR A 42 14.43 -7.62 -9.19
C THR A 42 15.78 -7.93 -9.84
N GLY A 43 15.89 -9.08 -10.49
CA GLY A 43 17.00 -9.34 -11.40
C GLY A 43 17.12 -8.26 -12.48
N THR A 44 18.34 -8.03 -12.93
CA THR A 44 18.66 -6.97 -13.90
C THR A 44 18.72 -7.50 -15.33
N LYS A 45 18.66 -6.60 -16.31
CA LYS A 45 18.90 -6.91 -17.71
C LYS A 45 19.87 -5.88 -18.27
N SER A 46 20.97 -6.32 -18.84
CA SER A 46 21.95 -5.43 -19.44
C SER A 46 21.34 -4.57 -20.56
N TYR A 47 21.69 -3.30 -20.57
CA TYR A 47 21.34 -2.33 -21.59
C TYR A 47 22.59 -1.53 -21.97
N ASN A 48 22.96 -1.53 -23.24
CA ASN A 48 24.11 -0.78 -23.73
C ASN A 48 23.64 0.55 -24.37
N SER A 49 24.21 1.66 -23.91
CA SER A 49 24.01 2.97 -24.48
C SER A 49 25.36 3.57 -24.85
N GLY A 50 25.74 3.41 -26.09
CA GLY A 50 27.06 3.76 -26.57
C GLY A 50 28.15 2.90 -25.93
N ASN A 51 29.05 3.50 -25.18
CA ASN A 51 30.15 2.81 -24.50
C ASN A 51 29.86 2.48 -23.03
N ILE A 52 28.63 2.72 -22.55
CA ILE A 52 28.25 2.50 -21.15
C ILE A 52 27.24 1.35 -21.06
N LEU A 53 27.53 0.42 -20.18
CA LEU A 53 26.68 -0.73 -19.89
C LEU A 53 25.90 -0.45 -18.60
N TYR A 54 24.57 -0.53 -18.68
CA TYR A 54 23.64 -0.36 -17.58
C TYR A 54 22.96 -1.67 -17.22
N PHE A 55 22.52 -1.81 -15.96
CA PHE A 55 21.84 -2.99 -15.44
C PHE A 55 20.49 -2.64 -14.78
N PRO A 56 19.51 -2.09 -15.54
CA PRO A 56 18.20 -1.75 -15.03
C PRO A 56 17.44 -2.97 -14.53
N HIS A 57 16.67 -2.76 -13.46
CA HIS A 57 15.80 -3.79 -12.90
C HIS A 57 14.64 -4.16 -13.84
N THR A 58 14.30 -5.44 -13.88
CA THR A 58 13.22 -5.97 -14.71
C THR A 58 11.83 -5.62 -14.15
N THR A 59 10.82 -5.57 -15.02
CA THR A 59 9.40 -5.43 -14.68
C THR A 59 8.94 -6.60 -13.81
N TYR A 60 8.01 -6.35 -12.89
CA TYR A 60 7.35 -7.38 -12.09
C TYR A 60 5.83 -7.21 -12.10
N ALA A 61 5.12 -8.27 -11.73
CA ALA A 61 3.67 -8.28 -11.61
C ALA A 61 3.24 -8.44 -10.16
N ILE A 62 2.14 -7.80 -9.80
CA ILE A 62 1.50 -7.89 -8.50
C ILE A 62 0.13 -8.56 -8.68
N TYR A 63 -0.20 -9.47 -7.78
CA TYR A 63 -1.47 -10.15 -7.69
C TYR A 63 -2.04 -10.00 -6.29
N HIS A 64 -3.34 -9.89 -6.14
CA HIS A 64 -4.03 -10.01 -4.86
C HIS A 64 -3.82 -11.41 -4.26
N GLU A 65 -4.05 -11.56 -2.96
CA GLU A 65 -3.95 -12.85 -2.25
C GLU A 65 -4.87 -13.93 -2.87
N ASN A 66 -6.02 -13.54 -3.42
CA ASN A 66 -6.94 -14.43 -4.13
C ASN A 66 -6.46 -14.85 -5.53
N GLY A 67 -5.28 -14.40 -5.96
CA GLY A 67 -4.68 -14.72 -7.25
C GLY A 67 -5.08 -13.79 -8.40
N ASN A 68 -6.01 -12.87 -8.20
CA ASN A 68 -6.38 -11.90 -9.23
C ASN A 68 -5.22 -10.95 -9.53
N PHE A 69 -5.00 -10.69 -10.82
CA PHE A 69 -4.00 -9.73 -11.27
C PHE A 69 -4.35 -8.33 -10.75
N TYR A 70 -3.36 -7.64 -10.18
CA TYR A 70 -3.48 -6.27 -9.73
C TYR A 70 -2.85 -5.29 -10.73
N ARG A 71 -1.52 -5.39 -10.95
CA ARG A 71 -0.82 -4.51 -11.92
C ARG A 71 0.56 -5.03 -12.31
N TYR A 72 1.07 -4.54 -13.45
CA TYR A 72 2.50 -4.58 -13.78
C TYR A 72 3.20 -3.31 -13.28
N VAL A 73 4.42 -3.47 -12.79
CA VAL A 73 5.28 -2.36 -12.41
C VAL A 73 6.50 -2.35 -13.30
N LYS A 74 6.62 -1.33 -14.15
CA LYS A 74 7.89 -1.01 -14.82
C LYS A 74 8.88 -0.58 -13.76
N ASN A 75 9.91 -1.38 -13.50
CA ASN A 75 10.81 -1.18 -12.37
C ASN A 75 11.97 -0.21 -12.68
N ARG A 76 11.75 0.72 -13.61
CA ARG A 76 12.71 1.73 -14.08
C ARG A 76 11.96 2.87 -14.76
N THR A 77 12.47 4.08 -14.71
CA THR A 77 11.92 5.25 -15.42
C THR A 77 12.47 5.35 -16.84
N THR A 78 13.78 5.07 -17.03
CA THR A 78 14.47 5.06 -18.32
C THR A 78 15.21 3.74 -18.52
N PRO A 79 15.66 3.41 -19.73
CA PRO A 79 16.47 2.21 -19.97
C PRO A 79 17.83 2.21 -19.24
N THR A 80 18.34 3.39 -18.87
CA THR A 80 19.61 3.57 -18.15
C THR A 80 19.46 3.71 -16.64
N ASP A 81 18.21 3.70 -16.14
CA ASP A 81 17.93 3.84 -14.71
C ASP A 81 18.07 2.48 -14.00
N GLU A 82 19.07 2.40 -13.13
CA GLU A 82 19.35 1.21 -12.31
C GLU A 82 18.66 1.26 -10.95
N THR A 83 17.93 2.35 -10.65
CA THR A 83 17.18 2.49 -9.41
C THR A 83 15.80 1.85 -9.56
N PRO A 84 15.40 0.92 -8.69
CA PRO A 84 14.08 0.33 -8.78
C PRO A 84 12.98 1.36 -8.48
N TYR A 85 11.91 1.27 -9.25
CA TYR A 85 10.76 2.15 -9.08
C TYR A 85 10.00 1.84 -7.78
N THR A 86 9.69 2.90 -7.03
CA THR A 86 8.96 2.81 -5.77
C THR A 86 7.50 3.21 -5.99
N ILE A 87 6.56 2.37 -5.55
CA ILE A 87 5.12 2.60 -5.72
C ILE A 87 4.40 2.73 -4.39
N LEU A 88 3.29 3.49 -4.41
CA LEU A 88 2.25 3.38 -3.40
C LEU A 88 1.30 2.25 -3.77
N ILE A 89 0.85 1.50 -2.76
CA ILE A 89 -0.04 0.36 -2.91
C ILE A 89 -0.96 0.27 -1.69
N PRO A 90 -2.25 -0.07 -1.82
CA PRO A 90 -3.12 -0.33 -0.69
C PRO A 90 -2.50 -1.33 0.28
N ALA A 91 -2.72 -1.12 1.58
CA ALA A 91 -2.30 -2.08 2.58
C ALA A 91 -3.06 -3.40 2.38
N GLY A 92 -2.36 -4.53 2.54
CA GLY A 92 -2.96 -5.84 2.28
C GLY A 92 -1.92 -6.91 1.97
N ARG A 93 -2.41 -8.10 1.60
CA ARG A 93 -1.58 -9.24 1.22
C ARG A 93 -1.60 -9.44 -0.28
N TYR A 94 -0.41 -9.66 -0.84
CA TYR A 94 -0.19 -9.77 -2.27
C TYR A 94 0.76 -10.92 -2.60
N PHE A 95 0.75 -11.33 -3.86
CA PHE A 95 1.82 -12.12 -4.45
C PHE A 95 2.59 -11.27 -5.45
N ILE A 96 3.91 -11.33 -5.37
CA ILE A 96 4.81 -10.72 -6.35
C ILE A 96 5.32 -11.83 -7.28
N LEU A 97 5.24 -11.58 -8.59
CA LEU A 97 5.87 -12.41 -9.62
C LEU A 97 6.97 -11.60 -10.28
N ALA A 98 8.22 -11.95 -10.01
CA ALA A 98 9.39 -11.18 -10.42
C ALA A 98 10.47 -12.09 -11.01
N GLN A 99 11.41 -11.48 -11.76
CA GLN A 99 12.59 -12.15 -12.27
C GLN A 99 13.72 -12.07 -11.24
N SER A 100 14.28 -13.20 -10.85
CA SER A 100 15.54 -13.36 -10.15
C SER A 100 16.61 -13.77 -11.14
N GLU A 101 17.84 -13.31 -10.96
CA GLU A 101 18.98 -13.71 -11.83
C GLU A 101 19.34 -15.18 -11.61
N LYS A 102 19.30 -15.64 -10.37
CA LYS A 102 19.73 -16.98 -9.96
C LYS A 102 18.62 -18.02 -10.07
N GLN A 103 17.38 -17.62 -9.78
CA GLN A 103 16.26 -18.55 -9.63
C GLN A 103 15.24 -18.46 -10.79
N GLY A 104 15.49 -17.57 -11.79
CA GLY A 104 14.53 -17.34 -12.85
C GLY A 104 13.26 -16.62 -12.35
N ARG A 105 12.10 -17.02 -12.84
CA ARG A 105 10.84 -16.41 -12.45
C ARG A 105 10.38 -16.94 -11.07
N VAL A 106 10.27 -16.06 -10.09
CA VAL A 106 9.86 -16.40 -8.71
C VAL A 106 8.53 -15.75 -8.35
N LYS A 107 7.68 -16.51 -7.64
CA LYS A 107 6.43 -16.01 -7.06
C LYS A 107 6.48 -16.19 -5.54
N PHE A 108 6.23 -15.13 -4.80
CA PHE A 108 6.28 -15.14 -3.33
C PHE A 108 5.23 -14.20 -2.73
N PRO A 109 4.73 -14.51 -1.51
CA PRO A 109 3.80 -13.66 -0.80
C PRO A 109 4.49 -12.48 -0.15
N ILE A 110 3.75 -11.37 0.02
CA ILE A 110 4.19 -10.19 0.78
C ILE A 110 2.99 -9.56 1.49
N ALA A 111 3.22 -9.00 2.67
CA ALA A 111 2.29 -8.11 3.36
C ALA A 111 2.75 -6.66 3.21
N ILE A 112 1.81 -5.79 2.92
CA ILE A 112 1.99 -4.33 2.84
C ILE A 112 1.29 -3.72 4.04
N ASP A 113 2.06 -3.17 4.96
CA ASP A 113 1.53 -2.49 6.13
C ASP A 113 1.29 -1.01 5.83
N PRO A 114 0.22 -0.41 6.39
CA PRO A 114 -0.06 1.01 6.22
C PRO A 114 1.08 1.87 6.80
N GLY A 115 1.47 2.90 6.06
CA GLY A 115 2.50 3.84 6.50
C GLY A 115 3.92 3.26 6.55
N ARG A 116 4.16 2.08 5.99
CA ARG A 116 5.49 1.45 5.94
C ARG A 116 6.01 1.30 4.51
N ILE A 117 7.33 1.23 4.39
CA ILE A 117 8.02 0.85 3.15
C ILE A 117 8.35 -0.64 3.26
N ALA A 118 7.76 -1.45 2.41
CA ALA A 118 8.18 -2.82 2.17
C ALA A 118 9.28 -2.81 1.10
N THR A 119 10.45 -3.32 1.44
CA THR A 119 11.58 -3.45 0.52
C THR A 119 11.87 -4.93 0.29
N ILE A 120 12.00 -5.29 -0.98
CA ILE A 120 12.34 -6.64 -1.43
C ILE A 120 13.65 -6.56 -2.19
N ARG A 121 14.58 -7.46 -1.91
CA ARG A 121 15.79 -7.66 -2.69
C ARG A 121 15.91 -9.11 -3.11
N LEU A 122 15.82 -9.35 -4.39
CA LEU A 122 16.15 -10.65 -5.00
C LEU A 122 17.66 -10.68 -5.29
N ASP A 123 18.25 -11.87 -5.19
CA ASP A 123 19.64 -12.15 -5.61
C ASP A 123 20.77 -11.41 -4.89
N ASP A 124 20.48 -10.59 -3.87
CA ASP A 124 21.53 -9.85 -3.17
C ASP A 124 22.47 -10.81 -2.41
N PRO A 125 23.73 -10.99 -2.87
CA PRO A 125 24.68 -11.86 -2.23
C PRO A 125 25.27 -11.25 -0.94
N ASN A 126 25.10 -9.93 -0.75
CA ASN A 126 25.72 -9.20 0.33
C ASN A 126 24.79 -9.05 1.53
N ARG A 127 24.74 -10.08 2.38
CA ARG A 127 23.96 -10.08 3.62
C ARG A 127 24.27 -8.89 4.55
N LYS A 128 25.44 -8.28 4.47
CA LYS A 128 25.78 -7.11 5.29
C LYS A 128 24.93 -5.88 4.96
N ARG A 129 24.33 -5.83 3.78
CA ARG A 129 23.43 -4.75 3.34
C ARG A 129 21.97 -5.00 3.72
N ILE A 130 21.66 -6.16 4.26
CA ILE A 130 20.31 -6.60 4.58
C ILE A 130 20.09 -6.40 6.08
N PRO A 131 19.03 -5.71 6.51
CA PRO A 131 18.72 -5.53 7.92
C PRO A 131 18.59 -6.87 8.66
N ARG A 132 18.93 -6.88 9.94
CA ARG A 132 18.91 -8.11 10.77
C ARG A 132 17.51 -8.69 10.94
N ASP A 133 16.48 -7.84 10.90
CA ASP A 133 15.06 -8.17 11.01
C ASP A 133 14.41 -8.55 9.67
N SER A 134 15.21 -8.68 8.60
CA SER A 134 14.72 -9.11 7.30
C SER A 134 14.30 -10.58 7.30
N GLN A 135 13.27 -10.90 6.52
CA GLN A 135 12.77 -12.25 6.32
C GLN A 135 13.25 -12.81 4.99
N GLU A 136 13.56 -14.11 4.95
CA GLU A 136 13.95 -14.82 3.74
C GLU A 136 12.75 -15.05 2.84
N ILE A 137 12.95 -14.80 1.54
CA ILE A 137 11.99 -15.19 0.49
C ILE A 137 12.41 -16.57 0.01
N ARG A 138 11.67 -17.60 0.44
CA ARG A 138 11.89 -18.98 0.00
C ARG A 138 10.94 -19.36 -1.12
N ILE A 139 11.46 -20.03 -2.13
CA ILE A 139 10.68 -20.58 -3.24
C ILE A 139 10.35 -22.05 -2.99
N LYS A 140 9.51 -22.64 -3.83
CA LYS A 140 8.95 -24.00 -3.63
C LYS A 140 9.99 -25.10 -3.40
N ASN A 141 11.18 -24.98 -3.98
CA ASN A 141 12.28 -25.95 -3.79
C ASN A 141 13.10 -25.70 -2.52
N GLY A 142 12.70 -24.77 -1.65
CA GLY A 142 13.39 -24.41 -0.40
C GLY A 142 14.53 -23.42 -0.56
N SER A 143 14.95 -23.09 -1.79
CA SER A 143 16.03 -22.13 -2.03
C SER A 143 15.62 -20.71 -1.64
N VAL A 144 16.57 -19.92 -1.17
CA VAL A 144 16.39 -18.51 -0.87
C VAL A 144 16.55 -17.70 -2.14
N ALA A 145 15.46 -17.05 -2.58
CA ALA A 145 15.48 -16.18 -3.75
C ALA A 145 15.81 -14.72 -3.40
N GLY A 146 15.71 -14.36 -2.14
CA GLY A 146 15.97 -13.00 -1.70
C GLY A 146 15.48 -12.72 -0.28
N TRP A 147 15.34 -11.46 0.03
CA TRP A 147 15.02 -10.95 1.35
C TRP A 147 13.94 -9.88 1.26
N HIS A 148 13.09 -9.80 2.29
CA HIS A 148 12.19 -8.67 2.45
C HIS A 148 12.25 -8.13 3.88
N TRP A 149 12.02 -6.83 4.01
CA TRP A 149 11.88 -6.14 5.30
C TRP A 149 10.95 -4.94 5.15
N SER A 150 10.49 -4.43 6.28
CA SER A 150 9.58 -3.30 6.32
C SER A 150 10.06 -2.27 7.33
N ARG A 151 10.00 -0.97 6.98
CA ARG A 151 10.35 0.15 7.85
C ARG A 151 9.29 1.24 7.78
N ARG A 152 9.23 2.12 8.79
CA ARG A 152 8.33 3.27 8.75
C ARG A 152 8.67 4.14 7.54
N ALA A 153 7.65 4.51 6.78
CA ALA A 153 7.82 5.40 5.64
C ALA A 153 7.95 6.84 6.11
N PRO A 154 8.87 7.64 5.54
CA PRO A 154 8.87 9.08 5.74
C PRO A 154 7.56 9.69 5.26
N GLN A 155 7.04 10.68 6.00
CA GLN A 155 5.75 11.33 5.72
C GLN A 155 5.66 11.92 4.31
N LYS A 156 6.79 12.37 3.76
CA LYS A 156 6.89 12.90 2.37
C LYS A 156 6.29 11.99 1.28
N TYR A 157 6.20 10.68 1.52
CA TYR A 157 5.57 9.75 0.56
C TYR A 157 4.05 9.89 0.53
N PHE A 158 3.45 10.46 1.58
CA PHE A 158 2.00 10.59 1.73
C PHE A 158 1.51 12.03 1.54
N GLU A 159 2.37 13.04 1.70
CA GLU A 159 2.03 14.47 1.62
C GLU A 159 1.90 14.99 0.18
N ARG A 160 2.68 14.44 -0.73
CA ARG A 160 2.59 14.82 -2.14
C ARG A 160 1.49 14.02 -2.80
N GLY A 161 0.23 14.36 -2.54
CA GLY A 161 -0.96 13.92 -3.31
C GLY A 161 -0.77 12.86 -4.41
N VAL A 162 -0.01 11.79 -4.16
CA VAL A 162 0.28 10.73 -5.13
C VAL A 162 -0.92 9.77 -5.18
N LEU A 163 -2.13 10.35 -5.16
CA LEU A 163 -3.33 9.71 -5.66
C LEU A 163 -3.21 9.34 -7.16
N ILE A 164 -2.19 9.91 -7.84
CA ILE A 164 -2.01 9.72 -9.29
C ILE A 164 -1.57 8.31 -9.64
N ASP A 165 -0.88 7.59 -8.74
CA ASP A 165 -0.34 6.26 -9.04
C ASP A 165 -1.23 5.10 -8.56
N LEU A 166 -2.23 5.36 -7.71
CA LEU A 166 -3.13 4.31 -7.23
C LEU A 166 -4.00 3.72 -8.34
N PHE A 167 -4.28 4.46 -9.41
CA PHE A 167 -5.17 4.04 -10.49
C PHE A 167 -4.52 4.01 -11.88
N GLY A 168 -3.26 4.42 -12.03
CA GLY A 168 -2.57 4.42 -13.33
C GLY A 168 -3.19 5.34 -14.38
N TRP A 169 -4.02 6.30 -14.00
CA TRP A 169 -4.66 7.25 -14.89
C TRP A 169 -3.92 8.59 -14.85
N LYS A 170 -3.17 8.87 -15.91
CA LYS A 170 -2.87 10.26 -16.24
C LYS A 170 -4.19 10.91 -16.62
N ILE A 171 -4.69 11.83 -15.81
CA ILE A 171 -5.67 12.80 -16.26
C ILE A 171 -4.89 13.78 -17.16
N GLN A 172 -5.20 13.75 -18.46
CA GLN A 172 -4.78 14.77 -19.43
C GLN A 172 -5.53 16.05 -19.17
#